data_415732d1a7316e329c61f81acc9875c9
#
_entry.id   415732d1a7316e329c61f81acc9875c9
#
_cell.length_a   1.000
_cell.length_b   1.000
_cell.length_c   1.000
_cell.angle_alpha   90.00
_cell.angle_beta   90.00
_cell.angle_gamma   90.00
#
_symmetry.space_group_name_H-M   'P 1'
#
loop_
_entity.id
_entity.type
_entity.pdbx_description
1 polymer ?
#
loop_
_entity_poly.entity_id
_entity_poly.type
_entity_poly.pdbx_seq_one_letter_code
_entity_poly.pdbx_strand_id
1 'polypeptide(L)'
;MQKPSLNQRTATSLPPQPTGQRTYFDAKLPGFGLRVSASGHRSWVAVYRLHGRKRRYTLGPIETLTAEAARTQAFEILARARRGEDPAAEKQAQRRAETFAELADLYLARHATKKRDGGARDRAILEREFRQWRHLPAASIRRRDVLRVLDAIKDRGAGVAANRALACIRKVFAFGVEREMVEVNPAAKIRRPTDEHSRERVLKDAELKALWEATEPEDRETRALVRLLLLTGQRTGETKAMRWADVDHEEALWTIPATVSKNGKVHAVPLSPAVTAILADLRAHATGSPWVFPSDRGSGHRTSLHRAIQRLRKASGVTDWTLHDARRTVATAMGDLGVARETIRRVLNHQERDVTATYERSKHLREMRQALEAWARKLESIVSGQALPKVVPIRSA
;
A
#
# COMPACT_ATOMS: atom_id res chain seq x y z
N MET A 1 -34.78 -56.29 2.12
CA MET A 1 -35.23 -55.16 2.94
C MET A 1 -35.83 -54.09 2.03
N GLN A 2 -37.11 -53.76 2.25
CA GLN A 2 -37.76 -52.67 1.53
C GLN A 2 -37.06 -51.33 1.85
N LYS A 3 -36.82 -50.53 0.81
CA LYS A 3 -36.23 -49.17 1.00
C LYS A 3 -37.26 -48.27 1.68
N PRO A 4 -36.91 -47.55 2.73
CA PRO A 4 -37.82 -46.63 3.38
C PRO A 4 -38.14 -45.42 2.52
N SER A 5 -39.35 -44.88 2.57
CA SER A 5 -39.63 -43.55 2.05
C SER A 5 -39.08 -42.53 3.04
N LEU A 6 -37.98 -41.86 2.64
CA LEU A 6 -37.28 -40.89 3.52
C LEU A 6 -38.10 -39.61 3.64
N ASN A 7 -38.55 -39.28 4.84
CA ASN A 7 -39.12 -37.99 5.22
C ASN A 7 -38.47 -37.52 6.51
N GLN A 8 -38.82 -36.36 7.01
CA GLN A 8 -38.17 -35.77 8.20
C GLN A 8 -38.35 -36.69 9.43
N ARG A 9 -39.52 -37.29 9.60
CA ARG A 9 -39.81 -38.18 10.72
C ARG A 9 -38.98 -39.47 10.65
N THR A 10 -38.95 -40.15 9.47
CA THR A 10 -38.13 -41.34 9.28
C THR A 10 -36.65 -41.08 9.41
N ALA A 11 -36.17 -39.88 8.94
CA ALA A 11 -34.78 -39.49 9.06
C ALA A 11 -34.31 -39.37 10.53
N THR A 12 -35.19 -38.94 11.40
CA THR A 12 -34.89 -38.80 12.86
C THR A 12 -34.91 -40.13 13.58
N SER A 13 -35.79 -41.07 13.15
CA SER A 13 -36.00 -42.37 13.85
C SER A 13 -35.03 -43.48 13.43
N LEU A 14 -34.33 -43.36 12.26
CA LEU A 14 -33.41 -44.39 11.80
C LEU A 14 -32.22 -44.52 12.77
N PRO A 15 -31.87 -45.73 13.26
CA PRO A 15 -30.87 -45.94 14.27
C PRO A 15 -29.43 -45.69 13.75
N PRO A 16 -28.53 -45.18 14.59
CA PRO A 16 -27.09 -45.17 14.27
C PRO A 16 -26.56 -46.63 14.24
N GLN A 17 -25.44 -46.81 13.57
CA GLN A 17 -24.72 -48.09 13.59
C GLN A 17 -23.75 -48.10 14.79
N PRO A 18 -23.45 -49.30 15.34
CA PRO A 18 -22.49 -49.41 16.45
C PRO A 18 -21.10 -48.85 16.08
N THR A 19 -20.72 -49.03 14.83
CA THR A 19 -19.45 -48.54 14.26
C THR A 19 -19.61 -48.04 12.84
N GLY A 20 -18.81 -47.01 12.42
CA GLY A 20 -18.77 -46.52 11.05
C GLY A 20 -20.01 -45.70 10.69
N GLN A 21 -20.49 -45.89 9.48
CA GLN A 21 -21.54 -45.07 8.87
C GLN A 21 -22.42 -45.91 7.94
N ARG A 22 -23.73 -45.70 7.99
CA ARG A 22 -24.69 -46.36 7.09
C ARG A 22 -25.47 -45.35 6.27
N THR A 23 -25.72 -45.69 4.98
CA THR A 23 -26.61 -44.90 4.14
C THR A 23 -27.90 -45.69 3.89
N TYR A 24 -29.00 -45.05 4.27
CA TYR A 24 -30.36 -45.54 3.99
C TYR A 24 -30.85 -44.86 2.71
N PHE A 25 -31.17 -45.63 1.67
CA PHE A 25 -31.61 -45.07 0.40
C PHE A 25 -33.11 -44.88 0.32
N ASP A 26 -33.54 -43.80 -0.30
CA ASP A 26 -34.94 -43.46 -0.52
C ASP A 26 -35.61 -44.40 -1.50
N ALA A 27 -36.87 -44.76 -1.24
CA ALA A 27 -37.68 -45.54 -2.14
C ALA A 27 -38.14 -44.75 -3.37
N LYS A 28 -38.32 -43.40 -3.25
CA LYS A 28 -38.87 -42.55 -4.31
C LYS A 28 -37.85 -42.06 -5.29
N LEU A 29 -36.61 -41.78 -4.83
CA LEU A 29 -35.54 -41.25 -5.67
C LEU A 29 -34.29 -42.14 -5.55
N PRO A 30 -34.03 -43.04 -6.54
CA PRO A 30 -32.81 -43.83 -6.58
C PRO A 30 -31.54 -42.93 -6.55
N GLY A 31 -30.63 -43.24 -5.65
CA GLY A 31 -29.43 -42.44 -5.45
C GLY A 31 -29.53 -41.39 -4.35
N PHE A 32 -30.71 -40.98 -3.90
CA PHE A 32 -30.91 -40.15 -2.75
C PHE A 32 -30.90 -41.01 -1.49
N GLY A 33 -30.31 -40.50 -0.39
CA GLY A 33 -30.25 -41.25 0.86
C GLY A 33 -29.94 -40.39 2.07
N LEU A 34 -30.14 -41.01 3.23
CA LEU A 34 -29.76 -40.49 4.54
C LEU A 34 -28.54 -41.26 5.04
N ARG A 35 -27.48 -40.58 5.36
CA ARG A 35 -26.28 -41.11 6.01
C ARG A 35 -26.32 -40.85 7.47
N VAL A 36 -26.17 -41.91 8.28
CA VAL A 36 -26.12 -41.87 9.73
C VAL A 36 -24.76 -42.38 10.21
N SER A 37 -24.04 -41.59 11.02
CA SER A 37 -22.78 -41.99 11.64
C SER A 37 -23.01 -42.74 12.96
N ALA A 38 -21.95 -43.40 13.45
CA ALA A 38 -21.96 -44.00 14.79
C ALA A 38 -22.23 -42.97 15.93
N SER A 39 -21.76 -41.72 15.73
CA SER A 39 -22.00 -40.61 16.64
C SER A 39 -23.44 -40.05 16.58
N GLY A 40 -24.31 -40.63 15.73
CA GLY A 40 -25.67 -40.16 15.56
C GLY A 40 -25.84 -38.98 14.60
N HIS A 41 -24.75 -38.42 14.03
CA HIS A 41 -24.85 -37.33 13.02
C HIS A 41 -25.55 -37.83 11.76
N ARG A 42 -26.51 -37.04 11.25
CA ARG A 42 -27.36 -37.37 10.12
C ARG A 42 -27.22 -36.36 9.00
N SER A 43 -26.97 -36.82 7.79
CA SER A 43 -26.86 -35.94 6.62
C SER A 43 -27.47 -36.54 5.36
N TRP A 44 -28.14 -35.70 4.59
CA TRP A 44 -28.66 -36.06 3.27
C TRP A 44 -27.53 -36.21 2.27
N VAL A 45 -27.58 -37.22 1.42
CA VAL A 45 -26.58 -37.51 0.41
C VAL A 45 -27.22 -37.90 -0.94
N ALA A 46 -26.56 -37.51 -2.01
CA ALA A 46 -26.78 -38.06 -3.34
C ALA A 46 -25.60 -39.00 -3.67
N VAL A 47 -25.91 -40.22 -4.12
CA VAL A 47 -24.94 -41.26 -4.48
C VAL A 47 -25.16 -41.68 -5.93
N TYR A 48 -24.12 -41.57 -6.74
CA TYR A 48 -24.17 -41.94 -8.18
C TYR A 48 -22.92 -42.69 -8.59
N ARG A 49 -22.92 -43.25 -9.79
CA ARG A 49 -21.73 -43.79 -10.44
C ARG A 49 -21.37 -42.98 -11.65
N LEU A 50 -20.08 -42.64 -11.76
CA LEU A 50 -19.51 -41.95 -12.91
C LEU A 50 -18.25 -42.70 -13.36
N HIS A 51 -18.15 -43.05 -14.62
CA HIS A 51 -17.04 -43.85 -15.17
C HIS A 51 -16.70 -45.08 -14.31
N GLY A 52 -17.73 -45.83 -13.90
CA GLY A 52 -17.60 -47.03 -13.07
C GLY A 52 -17.31 -46.78 -11.56
N ARG A 53 -16.95 -45.56 -11.15
CA ARG A 53 -16.63 -45.22 -9.78
C ARG A 53 -17.84 -44.69 -9.00
N LYS A 54 -18.04 -45.19 -7.79
CA LYS A 54 -19.08 -44.70 -6.88
C LYS A 54 -18.67 -43.34 -6.34
N ARG A 55 -19.55 -42.35 -6.50
CA ARG A 55 -19.42 -40.99 -5.99
C ARG A 55 -20.50 -40.68 -4.98
N ARG A 56 -20.21 -39.82 -4.02
CA ARG A 56 -21.16 -39.36 -3.00
C ARG A 56 -21.06 -37.86 -2.84
N TYR A 57 -22.19 -37.18 -2.94
CA TYR A 57 -22.35 -35.76 -2.71
C TYR A 57 -23.16 -35.58 -1.44
N THR A 58 -22.59 -34.92 -0.41
CA THR A 58 -23.30 -34.53 0.83
C THR A 58 -24.05 -33.24 0.58
N LEU A 59 -25.38 -33.29 0.75
CA LEU A 59 -26.30 -32.16 0.56
C LEU A 59 -26.29 -31.26 1.79
N GLY A 60 -26.57 -31.80 2.97
CA GLY A 60 -26.57 -31.06 4.24
C GLY A 60 -27.07 -31.92 5.42
N PRO A 61 -26.94 -31.41 6.66
CA PRO A 61 -27.48 -32.08 7.82
C PRO A 61 -29.02 -31.96 7.88
N ILE A 62 -29.67 -32.93 8.55
CA ILE A 62 -31.14 -32.97 8.63
C ILE A 62 -31.73 -31.83 9.49
N GLU A 63 -30.93 -31.23 10.34
CA GLU A 63 -31.29 -30.12 11.21
C GLU A 63 -31.53 -28.81 10.43
N THR A 64 -30.84 -28.65 9.29
CA THR A 64 -30.88 -27.41 8.48
C THR A 64 -31.52 -27.62 7.13
N LEU A 65 -31.72 -28.86 6.70
CA LEU A 65 -32.24 -29.19 5.36
C LEU A 65 -33.37 -30.20 5.46
N THR A 66 -34.59 -29.83 5.05
CA THR A 66 -35.73 -30.73 5.05
C THR A 66 -35.56 -31.86 4.03
N ALA A 67 -36.23 -33.01 4.27
CA ALA A 67 -36.15 -34.16 3.39
C ALA A 67 -36.66 -33.85 1.95
N GLU A 68 -37.62 -32.97 1.81
CA GLU A 68 -38.17 -32.55 0.53
C GLU A 68 -37.18 -31.67 -0.25
N ALA A 69 -36.65 -30.64 0.39
CA ALA A 69 -35.62 -29.76 -0.19
C ALA A 69 -34.36 -30.55 -0.54
N ALA A 70 -33.94 -31.49 0.30
CA ALA A 70 -32.81 -32.37 0.03
C ALA A 70 -33.07 -33.29 -1.17
N ARG A 71 -34.30 -33.78 -1.34
CA ARG A 71 -34.67 -34.62 -2.49
C ARG A 71 -34.64 -33.82 -3.80
N THR A 72 -35.11 -32.58 -3.79
CA THR A 72 -35.03 -31.70 -4.96
C THR A 72 -33.58 -31.44 -5.34
N GLN A 73 -32.73 -31.07 -4.39
CA GLN A 73 -31.29 -30.87 -4.63
C GLN A 73 -30.62 -32.19 -5.13
N ALA A 74 -30.97 -33.32 -4.52
CA ALA A 74 -30.45 -34.63 -4.98
C ALA A 74 -30.83 -34.93 -6.41
N PHE A 75 -32.05 -34.61 -6.81
CA PHE A 75 -32.52 -34.79 -8.20
C PHE A 75 -31.65 -34.00 -9.19
N GLU A 76 -31.35 -32.74 -8.90
CA GLU A 76 -30.48 -31.90 -9.74
C GLU A 76 -29.07 -32.47 -9.82
N ILE A 77 -28.45 -32.87 -8.70
CA ILE A 77 -27.13 -33.49 -8.64
C ILE A 77 -27.09 -34.80 -9.46
N LEU A 78 -28.09 -35.63 -9.32
CA LEU A 78 -28.19 -36.89 -10.04
C LEU A 78 -28.42 -36.66 -11.55
N ALA A 79 -29.19 -35.64 -11.91
CA ALA A 79 -29.39 -35.26 -13.32
C ALA A 79 -28.07 -34.75 -13.96
N ARG A 80 -27.28 -33.95 -13.24
CA ARG A 80 -25.95 -33.53 -13.68
C ARG A 80 -25.01 -34.72 -13.87
N ALA A 81 -25.00 -35.64 -12.91
CA ALA A 81 -24.20 -36.86 -13.01
C ALA A 81 -24.57 -37.74 -14.21
N ARG A 82 -25.87 -37.83 -14.58
CA ARG A 82 -26.33 -38.54 -15.79
C ARG A 82 -25.85 -37.88 -17.07
N ARG A 83 -25.61 -36.58 -17.09
CA ARG A 83 -24.99 -35.85 -18.21
C ARG A 83 -23.48 -35.99 -18.30
N GLY A 84 -22.85 -36.76 -17.38
CA GLY A 84 -21.43 -36.99 -17.38
C GLY A 84 -20.62 -35.98 -16.51
N GLU A 85 -21.30 -35.10 -15.80
CA GLU A 85 -20.64 -34.15 -14.87
C GLU A 85 -20.29 -34.86 -13.53
N ASP A 86 -19.27 -34.36 -12.79
CA ASP A 86 -18.94 -34.86 -11.45
C ASP A 86 -19.12 -33.77 -10.37
N PRO A 87 -20.36 -33.53 -9.91
CA PRO A 87 -20.62 -32.50 -8.87
C PRO A 87 -19.87 -32.73 -7.55
N ALA A 88 -19.56 -34.01 -7.22
CA ALA A 88 -18.80 -34.32 -6.01
C ALA A 88 -17.32 -33.91 -6.13
N ALA A 89 -16.73 -34.15 -7.30
CA ALA A 89 -15.37 -33.69 -7.57
C ALA A 89 -15.28 -32.18 -7.65
N GLU A 90 -16.24 -31.49 -8.27
CA GLU A 90 -16.31 -30.02 -8.27
C GLU A 90 -16.39 -29.43 -6.86
N LYS A 91 -17.28 -29.98 -6.00
CA LYS A 91 -17.38 -29.55 -4.60
C LYS A 91 -16.09 -29.78 -3.82
N GLN A 92 -15.39 -30.87 -4.12
CA GLN A 92 -14.11 -31.18 -3.50
C GLN A 92 -13.01 -30.27 -4.02
N ALA A 93 -12.99 -29.97 -5.32
CA ALA A 93 -12.07 -29.01 -5.91
C ALA A 93 -12.28 -27.60 -5.36
N GLN A 94 -13.54 -27.15 -5.22
CA GLN A 94 -13.87 -25.87 -4.57
C GLN A 94 -13.39 -25.80 -3.10
N ARG A 95 -13.45 -26.91 -2.36
CA ARG A 95 -12.93 -26.99 -0.98
C ARG A 95 -11.41 -27.02 -0.89
N ARG A 96 -10.74 -27.50 -1.93
CA ARG A 96 -9.28 -27.54 -2.06
C ARG A 96 -8.73 -26.29 -2.77
N ALA A 97 -9.59 -25.50 -3.40
CA ALA A 97 -9.19 -24.27 -4.05
C ALA A 97 -8.52 -23.34 -3.03
N GLU A 98 -7.35 -22.87 -3.38
CA GLU A 98 -6.60 -21.93 -2.58
C GLU A 98 -7.44 -20.67 -2.29
N THR A 99 -7.45 -20.29 -1.04
CA THR A 99 -8.19 -19.12 -0.58
C THR A 99 -7.49 -17.83 -1.01
N PHE A 100 -8.21 -16.73 -1.05
CA PHE A 100 -7.61 -15.42 -1.25
C PHE A 100 -6.57 -15.07 -0.18
N ALA A 101 -6.74 -15.55 1.06
CA ALA A 101 -5.74 -15.36 2.11
C ALA A 101 -4.42 -16.02 1.74
N GLU A 102 -4.43 -17.29 1.31
CA GLU A 102 -3.22 -18.01 0.91
C GLU A 102 -2.52 -17.33 -0.28
N LEU A 103 -3.29 -16.90 -1.29
CA LEU A 103 -2.75 -16.13 -2.41
C LEU A 103 -2.11 -14.82 -1.94
N ALA A 104 -2.79 -14.05 -1.09
CA ALA A 104 -2.31 -12.76 -0.59
C ALA A 104 -1.06 -12.92 0.29
N ASP A 105 -1.03 -13.91 1.18
CA ASP A 105 0.10 -14.18 2.07
C ASP A 105 1.32 -14.66 1.26
N LEU A 106 1.13 -15.52 0.28
CA LEU A 106 2.21 -15.94 -0.62
C LEU A 106 2.76 -14.77 -1.47
N TYR A 107 1.87 -13.91 -1.99
CA TYR A 107 2.26 -12.68 -2.68
C TYR A 107 3.09 -11.75 -1.77
N LEU A 108 2.63 -11.53 -0.55
CA LEU A 108 3.34 -10.70 0.42
C LEU A 108 4.72 -11.28 0.76
N ALA A 109 4.81 -12.58 0.95
CA ALA A 109 6.07 -13.25 1.32
C ALA A 109 7.08 -13.32 0.16
N ARG A 110 6.63 -13.55 -1.08
CA ARG A 110 7.54 -13.86 -2.21
C ARG A 110 7.73 -12.71 -3.20
N HIS A 111 6.78 -11.78 -3.28
CA HIS A 111 6.83 -10.66 -4.22
C HIS A 111 6.94 -9.30 -3.55
N ALA A 112 6.09 -9.01 -2.57
CA ALA A 112 6.02 -7.69 -1.97
C ALA A 112 7.24 -7.35 -1.09
N THR A 113 7.92 -8.34 -0.53
CA THR A 113 9.17 -8.15 0.23
C THR A 113 10.28 -7.48 -0.58
N LYS A 114 10.26 -7.62 -1.92
CA LYS A 114 11.20 -6.94 -2.81
C LYS A 114 10.93 -5.44 -2.96
N LYS A 115 9.79 -4.94 -2.48
CA LYS A 115 9.48 -3.51 -2.46
C LYS A 115 10.26 -2.80 -1.36
N ARG A 116 10.53 -1.51 -1.56
CA ARG A 116 11.30 -0.69 -0.61
C ARG A 116 10.70 -0.67 0.80
N ASP A 117 9.38 -0.78 0.92
CA ASP A 117 8.66 -0.84 2.19
C ASP A 117 8.41 -2.28 2.69
N GLY A 118 9.09 -3.27 2.10
CA GLY A 118 8.90 -4.68 2.44
C GLY A 118 7.46 -5.18 2.23
N GLY A 119 6.66 -4.46 1.46
CA GLY A 119 5.26 -4.81 1.21
C GLY A 119 4.28 -4.30 2.28
N ALA A 120 4.71 -3.45 3.20
CA ALA A 120 3.87 -2.95 4.28
C ALA A 120 2.61 -2.23 3.79
N ARG A 121 2.72 -1.45 2.70
CA ARG A 121 1.57 -0.76 2.09
C ARG A 121 0.58 -1.73 1.46
N ASP A 122 1.08 -2.73 0.74
CA ASP A 122 0.21 -3.74 0.13
C ASP A 122 -0.53 -4.52 1.22
N ARG A 123 0.16 -4.94 2.29
CA ARG A 123 -0.44 -5.59 3.45
C ARG A 123 -1.57 -4.74 4.04
N ALA A 124 -1.31 -3.46 4.31
CA ALA A 124 -2.31 -2.56 4.86
C ALA A 124 -3.53 -2.39 3.93
N ILE A 125 -3.33 -2.34 2.61
CA ILE A 125 -4.42 -2.28 1.63
C ILE A 125 -5.23 -3.58 1.64
N LEU A 126 -4.58 -4.74 1.62
CA LEU A 126 -5.23 -6.05 1.62
C LEU A 126 -6.05 -6.27 2.90
N GLU A 127 -5.51 -5.90 4.05
CA GLU A 127 -6.19 -6.03 5.34
C GLU A 127 -7.38 -5.07 5.49
N ARG A 128 -7.27 -3.85 4.98
CA ARG A 128 -8.32 -2.84 5.10
C ARG A 128 -9.43 -3.02 4.08
N GLU A 129 -9.08 -3.25 2.79
CA GLU A 129 -10.04 -3.16 1.70
C GLU A 129 -10.56 -4.53 1.25
N PHE A 130 -9.77 -5.60 1.41
CA PHE A 130 -10.07 -6.93 0.88
C PHE A 130 -10.20 -8.00 1.96
N ARG A 131 -10.32 -7.61 3.23
CA ARG A 131 -10.42 -8.52 4.38
C ARG A 131 -11.59 -9.53 4.24
N GLN A 132 -12.72 -9.09 3.70
CA GLN A 132 -13.90 -9.91 3.51
C GLN A 132 -13.69 -11.08 2.52
N TRP A 133 -12.64 -11.05 1.71
CA TRP A 133 -12.33 -12.12 0.76
C TRP A 133 -11.45 -13.22 1.32
N ARG A 134 -10.89 -13.05 2.52
CA ARG A 134 -9.85 -13.94 3.05
C ARG A 134 -10.21 -15.42 2.96
N HIS A 135 -11.47 -15.78 3.23
CA HIS A 135 -11.95 -17.17 3.26
C HIS A 135 -12.59 -17.61 1.95
N LEU A 136 -12.68 -16.76 0.96
CA LEU A 136 -13.22 -17.11 -0.35
C LEU A 136 -12.15 -17.85 -1.17
N PRO A 137 -12.54 -18.84 -1.99
CA PRO A 137 -11.66 -19.37 -3.00
C PRO A 137 -11.19 -18.23 -3.93
N ALA A 138 -9.88 -18.09 -4.13
CA ALA A 138 -9.33 -17.01 -4.95
C ALA A 138 -9.92 -17.01 -6.37
N ALA A 139 -10.12 -18.19 -6.95
CA ALA A 139 -10.72 -18.38 -8.27
C ALA A 139 -12.20 -17.99 -8.35
N SER A 140 -12.90 -17.84 -7.21
CA SER A 140 -14.32 -17.44 -7.19
C SER A 140 -14.52 -15.93 -7.30
N ILE A 141 -13.47 -15.13 -7.05
CA ILE A 141 -13.52 -13.68 -7.09
C ILE A 141 -13.58 -13.20 -8.53
N ARG A 142 -14.62 -12.45 -8.85
CA ARG A 142 -14.90 -11.96 -10.19
C ARG A 142 -14.70 -10.45 -10.30
N ARG A 143 -14.64 -9.96 -11.54
CA ARG A 143 -14.50 -8.52 -11.84
C ARG A 143 -15.51 -7.64 -11.10
N ARG A 144 -16.78 -8.09 -11.01
CA ARG A 144 -17.83 -7.35 -10.29
C ARG A 144 -17.53 -7.17 -8.80
N ASP A 145 -16.86 -8.14 -8.17
CA ASP A 145 -16.52 -8.08 -6.76
C ASP A 145 -15.40 -7.07 -6.53
N VAL A 146 -14.41 -7.03 -7.44
CA VAL A 146 -13.36 -6.00 -7.43
C VAL A 146 -13.97 -4.60 -7.60
N LEU A 147 -14.85 -4.42 -8.59
CA LEU A 147 -15.53 -3.13 -8.84
C LEU A 147 -16.30 -2.67 -7.60
N ARG A 148 -17.08 -3.55 -6.95
CA ARG A 148 -17.84 -3.22 -5.73
C ARG A 148 -16.94 -2.68 -4.61
N VAL A 149 -15.75 -3.26 -4.41
CA VAL A 149 -14.80 -2.76 -3.41
C VAL A 149 -14.25 -1.39 -3.81
N LEU A 150 -13.90 -1.21 -5.08
CA LEU A 150 -13.37 0.07 -5.57
C LEU A 150 -14.40 1.20 -5.50
N ASP A 151 -15.65 0.90 -5.85
CA ASP A 151 -16.77 1.84 -5.75
C ASP A 151 -17.01 2.25 -4.30
N ALA A 152 -17.05 1.30 -3.37
CA ALA A 152 -17.18 1.59 -1.93
C ALA A 152 -16.03 2.46 -1.39
N ILE A 153 -14.81 2.31 -1.91
CA ILE A 153 -13.68 3.19 -1.55
C ILE A 153 -13.90 4.60 -2.13
N LYS A 154 -14.39 4.70 -3.36
CA LYS A 154 -14.65 5.97 -4.04
C LYS A 154 -15.79 6.73 -3.37
N ASP A 155 -16.88 6.04 -3.01
CA ASP A 155 -18.09 6.63 -2.41
C ASP A 155 -17.82 7.30 -1.05
N ARG A 156 -16.82 6.81 -0.30
CA ARG A 156 -16.33 7.48 0.92
C ARG A 156 -15.35 8.63 0.67
N GLY A 157 -15.23 9.13 -0.56
CA GLY A 157 -14.39 10.27 -0.93
C GLY A 157 -12.91 9.94 -1.12
N ALA A 158 -12.52 8.65 -1.17
CA ALA A 158 -11.13 8.21 -1.19
C ALA A 158 -10.67 7.70 -2.57
N GLY A 159 -10.94 8.46 -3.65
CA GLY A 159 -10.70 8.01 -5.03
C GLY A 159 -9.25 7.60 -5.32
N VAL A 160 -8.26 8.35 -4.81
CA VAL A 160 -6.84 7.98 -4.96
C VAL A 160 -6.53 6.65 -4.23
N ALA A 161 -7.18 6.40 -3.09
CA ALA A 161 -7.02 5.12 -2.39
C ALA A 161 -7.64 3.97 -3.21
N ALA A 162 -8.73 4.19 -3.93
CA ALA A 162 -9.31 3.22 -4.86
C ALA A 162 -8.32 2.86 -5.98
N ASN A 163 -7.61 3.84 -6.56
CA ASN A 163 -6.55 3.58 -7.55
C ASN A 163 -5.41 2.74 -6.97
N ARG A 164 -5.00 3.01 -5.71
CA ARG A 164 -3.96 2.22 -5.02
C ARG A 164 -4.43 0.80 -4.72
N ALA A 165 -5.69 0.64 -4.29
CA ALA A 165 -6.31 -0.66 -4.06
C ALA A 165 -6.38 -1.47 -5.37
N LEU A 166 -6.79 -0.84 -6.49
CA LEU A 166 -6.79 -1.49 -7.80
C LEU A 166 -5.38 -1.94 -8.22
N ALA A 167 -4.37 -1.09 -8.04
CA ALA A 167 -2.99 -1.43 -8.40
C ALA A 167 -2.47 -2.62 -7.56
N CYS A 168 -2.79 -2.64 -6.27
CA CYS A 168 -2.43 -3.72 -5.35
C CYS A 168 -3.12 -5.04 -5.77
N ILE A 169 -4.47 -5.05 -5.86
CA ILE A 169 -5.21 -6.28 -6.14
C ILE A 169 -4.91 -6.84 -7.52
N ARG A 170 -4.70 -5.97 -8.52
CA ARG A 170 -4.27 -6.38 -9.86
C ARG A 170 -2.94 -7.12 -9.82
N LYS A 171 -1.99 -6.66 -8.99
CA LYS A 171 -0.68 -7.28 -8.85
C LYS A 171 -0.76 -8.61 -8.11
N VAL A 172 -1.59 -8.71 -7.06
CA VAL A 172 -1.86 -9.97 -6.34
C VAL A 172 -2.40 -11.04 -7.28
N PHE A 173 -3.43 -10.72 -8.06
CA PHE A 173 -4.00 -11.68 -9.00
C PHE A 173 -3.09 -11.97 -10.19
N ALA A 174 -2.28 -11.02 -10.66
CA ALA A 174 -1.26 -11.29 -11.67
C ALA A 174 -0.22 -12.30 -11.17
N PHE A 175 0.20 -12.17 -9.92
CA PHE A 175 1.08 -13.12 -9.26
C PHE A 175 0.42 -14.50 -9.09
N GLY A 176 -0.89 -14.53 -8.79
CA GLY A 176 -1.67 -15.78 -8.73
C GLY A 176 -1.79 -16.49 -10.07
N VAL A 177 -1.96 -15.75 -11.16
CA VAL A 177 -1.98 -16.31 -12.52
C VAL A 177 -0.61 -16.89 -12.89
N GLU A 178 0.48 -16.18 -12.59
CA GLU A 178 1.86 -16.65 -12.83
C GLU A 178 2.16 -17.99 -12.11
N ARG A 179 1.44 -18.27 -11.02
CA ARG A 179 1.61 -19.48 -10.19
C ARG A 179 0.49 -20.49 -10.32
N GLU A 180 -0.37 -20.33 -11.30
CA GLU A 180 -1.50 -21.23 -11.59
C GLU A 180 -2.50 -21.40 -10.43
N MET A 181 -2.45 -20.51 -9.42
CA MET A 181 -3.43 -20.46 -8.31
C MET A 181 -4.80 -19.97 -8.79
N VAL A 182 -4.82 -19.15 -9.83
CA VAL A 182 -6.04 -18.67 -10.50
C VAL A 182 -5.80 -18.63 -12.01
N GLU A 183 -6.82 -18.94 -12.79
CA GLU A 183 -6.72 -18.95 -14.26
C GLU A 183 -6.71 -17.53 -14.86
N VAL A 184 -7.46 -16.61 -14.25
CA VAL A 184 -7.69 -15.26 -14.79
C VAL A 184 -7.54 -14.22 -13.70
N ASN A 185 -6.95 -13.08 -14.07
CA ASN A 185 -6.88 -11.92 -13.19
C ASN A 185 -8.17 -11.09 -13.33
N PRO A 186 -9.06 -11.06 -12.31
CA PRO A 186 -10.33 -10.34 -12.37
C PRO A 186 -10.16 -8.81 -12.42
N ALA A 187 -8.98 -8.30 -12.04
CA ALA A 187 -8.66 -6.86 -12.02
C ALA A 187 -7.91 -6.37 -13.27
N ALA A 188 -7.54 -7.23 -14.22
CA ALA A 188 -6.62 -6.90 -15.33
C ALA A 188 -7.10 -5.71 -16.17
N LYS A 189 -8.38 -5.72 -16.60
CA LYS A 189 -8.96 -4.74 -17.52
C LYS A 189 -9.83 -3.67 -16.83
N ILE A 190 -9.70 -3.48 -15.53
CA ILE A 190 -10.44 -2.41 -14.81
C ILE A 190 -9.69 -1.09 -15.02
N ARG A 191 -10.40 -0.05 -15.45
CA ARG A 191 -9.85 1.31 -15.54
C ARG A 191 -9.67 1.90 -14.14
N ARG A 192 -8.79 2.91 -14.01
CA ARG A 192 -8.64 3.64 -12.74
C ARG A 192 -9.97 4.26 -12.32
N PRO A 193 -10.42 4.06 -11.07
CA PRO A 193 -11.67 4.63 -10.57
C PRO A 193 -11.72 6.16 -10.56
N THR A 194 -10.56 6.82 -10.46
CA THR A 194 -10.44 8.28 -10.34
C THR A 194 -9.24 8.78 -11.13
N ASP A 195 -9.42 9.88 -11.82
CA ASP A 195 -8.30 10.60 -12.43
C ASP A 195 -7.45 11.27 -11.35
N GLU A 196 -6.14 11.13 -11.47
CA GLU A 196 -5.18 11.75 -10.55
C GLU A 196 -4.52 12.93 -11.28
N HIS A 197 -4.82 14.14 -10.83
CA HIS A 197 -4.13 15.33 -11.28
C HIS A 197 -2.89 15.59 -10.42
N SER A 198 -1.79 15.97 -11.06
CA SER A 198 -0.61 16.41 -10.32
C SER A 198 -0.92 17.73 -9.64
N ARG A 199 -0.59 17.81 -8.36
CA ARG A 199 -0.74 19.06 -7.63
C ARG A 199 0.36 20.04 -8.08
N GLU A 200 0.00 21.28 -8.37
CA GLU A 200 0.93 22.33 -8.84
C GLU A 200 1.11 23.49 -7.83
N ARG A 201 0.79 23.24 -6.57
CA ARG A 201 0.85 24.21 -5.49
C ARG A 201 2.28 24.68 -5.23
N VAL A 202 2.49 26.00 -5.29
CA VAL A 202 3.70 26.73 -4.87
C VAL A 202 3.29 27.70 -3.76
N LEU A 203 4.07 27.80 -2.70
CA LEU A 203 3.83 28.71 -1.58
C LEU A 203 4.25 30.13 -1.98
N LYS A 204 3.43 31.11 -1.63
CA LYS A 204 3.73 32.52 -1.81
C LYS A 204 4.65 33.02 -0.69
N ASP A 205 5.33 34.16 -0.90
CA ASP A 205 6.25 34.74 0.09
C ASP A 205 5.59 34.95 1.46
N ALA A 206 4.36 35.48 1.49
CA ALA A 206 3.60 35.64 2.72
C ALA A 206 3.29 34.32 3.43
N GLU A 207 3.03 33.26 2.67
CA GLU A 207 2.78 31.92 3.21
C GLU A 207 4.05 31.27 3.73
N LEU A 208 5.19 31.48 3.04
CA LEU A 208 6.51 31.04 3.51
C LEU A 208 6.86 31.68 4.83
N LYS A 209 6.65 33.01 4.95
CA LYS A 209 6.85 33.74 6.21
C LYS A 209 5.98 33.19 7.33
N ALA A 210 4.68 33.10 7.10
CA ALA A 210 3.73 32.58 8.08
C ALA A 210 4.06 31.14 8.53
N LEU A 211 4.47 30.26 7.58
CA LEU A 211 4.89 28.91 7.90
C LEU A 211 6.20 28.86 8.69
N TRP A 212 7.14 29.72 8.36
CA TRP A 212 8.42 29.82 9.10
C TRP A 212 8.18 30.27 10.55
N GLU A 213 7.43 31.33 10.73
CA GLU A 213 7.03 31.82 12.05
C GLU A 213 6.27 30.79 12.88
N ALA A 214 5.35 30.06 12.23
CA ALA A 214 4.60 28.97 12.85
C ALA A 214 5.50 27.80 13.32
N THR A 215 6.75 27.70 12.86
CA THR A 215 7.69 26.69 13.38
C THR A 215 8.30 27.08 14.73
N GLU A 216 8.27 28.36 15.15
CA GLU A 216 8.95 28.83 16.37
C GLU A 216 8.49 28.08 17.65
N PRO A 217 7.19 27.88 17.89
CA PRO A 217 6.72 27.17 19.08
C PRO A 217 6.87 25.66 19.03
N GLU A 218 7.29 25.09 17.89
CA GLU A 218 7.48 23.65 17.77
C GLU A 218 8.74 23.18 18.52
N ASP A 219 8.78 21.89 18.84
CA ASP A 219 10.01 21.26 19.35
C ASP A 219 11.19 21.48 18.39
N ARG A 220 12.40 21.47 18.94
CA ARG A 220 13.63 21.80 18.21
C ARG A 220 13.80 20.97 16.94
N GLU A 221 13.58 19.67 17.02
CA GLU A 221 13.75 18.75 15.91
C GLU A 221 12.66 18.97 14.83
N THR A 222 11.43 19.21 15.23
CA THR A 222 10.33 19.52 14.30
C THR A 222 10.58 20.82 13.56
N ARG A 223 10.94 21.89 14.30
CA ARG A 223 11.29 23.20 13.77
C ARG A 223 12.43 23.08 12.76
N ALA A 224 13.52 22.45 13.16
CA ALA A 224 14.69 22.24 12.30
C ALA A 224 14.36 21.44 11.05
N LEU A 225 13.62 20.32 11.18
CA LEU A 225 13.26 19.47 10.06
C LEU A 225 12.42 20.22 9.01
N VAL A 226 11.42 20.99 9.44
CA VAL A 226 10.59 21.78 8.52
C VAL A 226 11.41 22.88 7.85
N ARG A 227 12.26 23.58 8.59
CA ARG A 227 13.16 24.61 8.03
C ARG A 227 14.19 24.03 7.07
N LEU A 228 14.77 22.87 7.36
CA LEU A 228 15.65 22.19 6.41
C LEU A 228 14.95 21.85 5.11
N LEU A 229 13.69 21.39 5.18
CA LEU A 229 12.90 21.09 3.98
C LEU A 229 12.63 22.34 3.14
N LEU A 230 12.36 23.49 3.80
CA LEU A 230 12.17 24.78 3.13
C LEU A 230 13.48 25.32 2.53
N LEU A 231 14.62 25.11 3.21
CA LEU A 231 15.93 25.61 2.75
C LEU A 231 16.56 24.74 1.66
N THR A 232 16.38 23.42 1.73
CA THR A 232 17.11 22.49 0.85
C THR A 232 16.25 21.91 -0.28
N GLY A 233 14.93 21.94 -0.13
CA GLY A 233 14.01 21.29 -1.05
C GLY A 233 14.16 19.77 -1.11
N GLN A 234 14.84 19.12 -0.16
CA GLN A 234 15.03 17.66 -0.21
C GLN A 234 13.76 16.89 0.11
N ARG A 235 13.73 15.60 -0.22
CA ARG A 235 12.54 14.78 0.05
C ARG A 235 12.40 14.53 1.54
N THR A 236 11.20 14.71 2.05
CA THR A 236 10.86 14.52 3.47
C THR A 236 11.36 13.19 4.04
N GLY A 237 11.27 12.09 3.27
CA GLY A 237 11.76 10.79 3.71
C GLY A 237 13.28 10.73 3.82
N GLU A 238 14.00 11.40 2.94
CA GLU A 238 15.45 11.49 2.93
C GLU A 238 15.92 12.37 4.09
N THR A 239 15.29 13.55 4.29
CA THR A 239 15.64 14.47 5.38
C THR A 239 15.37 13.85 6.76
N LYS A 240 14.23 13.18 6.95
CA LYS A 240 13.94 12.48 8.22
C LYS A 240 14.97 11.41 8.58
N ALA A 241 15.53 10.75 7.57
CA ALA A 241 16.52 9.68 7.73
C ALA A 241 17.97 10.18 7.71
N MET A 242 18.19 11.49 7.89
CA MET A 242 19.53 12.08 8.00
C MET A 242 20.27 11.55 9.23
N ARG A 243 21.53 11.13 9.02
CA ARG A 243 22.44 10.72 10.11
C ARG A 243 23.53 11.76 10.29
N TRP A 244 24.04 11.89 11.49
CA TRP A 244 25.21 12.73 11.78
C TRP A 244 26.45 12.30 10.97
N ALA A 245 26.64 11.01 10.77
CA ALA A 245 27.73 10.48 9.96
C ALA A 245 27.65 10.82 8.47
N ASP A 246 26.46 11.23 7.98
CA ASP A 246 26.26 11.60 6.59
C ASP A 246 26.49 13.11 6.36
N VAL A 247 26.77 13.90 7.43
CA VAL A 247 26.98 15.34 7.38
C VAL A 247 28.46 15.65 7.60
N ASP A 248 29.07 16.21 6.58
CA ASP A 248 30.40 16.80 6.65
C ASP A 248 30.27 18.28 7.01
N HIS A 249 30.69 18.62 8.23
CA HIS A 249 30.59 19.99 8.74
C HIS A 249 31.68 20.93 8.17
N GLU A 250 32.85 20.38 7.82
CA GLU A 250 33.97 21.17 7.28
C GLU A 250 33.67 21.55 5.84
N GLU A 251 33.23 20.58 5.03
CA GLU A 251 32.86 20.81 3.64
C GLU A 251 31.44 21.40 3.47
N ALA A 252 30.70 21.56 4.58
CA ALA A 252 29.27 21.93 4.56
C ALA A 252 28.50 21.13 3.50
N LEU A 253 28.52 19.81 3.66
CA LEU A 253 27.94 18.86 2.71
C LEU A 253 27.15 17.76 3.40
N TRP A 254 25.96 17.48 2.93
CA TRP A 254 25.18 16.34 3.34
C TRP A 254 25.14 15.27 2.23
N THR A 255 25.61 14.08 2.50
CA THR A 255 25.61 12.96 1.58
C THR A 255 24.47 12.03 1.87
N ILE A 256 23.44 11.98 1.03
CA ILE A 256 22.32 11.05 1.13
C ILE A 256 22.75 9.69 0.55
N PRO A 257 22.83 8.63 1.38
CA PRO A 257 23.26 7.30 0.92
C PRO A 257 22.27 6.72 -0.11
N ALA A 258 22.78 5.86 -1.00
CA ALA A 258 21.95 5.19 -2.01
C ALA A 258 20.79 4.39 -1.41
N THR A 259 20.97 3.81 -0.23
CA THR A 259 19.95 3.05 0.52
C THR A 259 18.78 3.92 1.00
N VAL A 260 19.04 5.21 1.25
CA VAL A 260 18.04 6.20 1.69
C VAL A 260 17.45 6.94 0.50
N SER A 261 18.26 7.26 -0.50
CA SER A 261 17.86 8.00 -1.70
C SER A 261 16.76 7.28 -2.48
N LYS A 262 15.71 8.02 -2.88
CA LYS A 262 14.59 7.46 -3.66
C LYS A 262 15.04 6.84 -5.00
N ASN A 263 16.10 7.38 -5.57
CA ASN A 263 16.61 6.95 -6.87
C ASN A 263 17.63 5.80 -6.78
N GLY A 264 17.98 5.36 -5.55
CA GLY A 264 19.01 4.32 -5.34
C GLY A 264 20.44 4.76 -5.68
N LYS A 265 20.68 6.09 -5.82
CA LYS A 265 22.00 6.67 -6.07
C LYS A 265 22.39 7.60 -4.94
N VAL A 266 23.69 7.67 -4.62
CA VAL A 266 24.22 8.64 -3.67
C VAL A 266 23.93 10.05 -4.16
N HIS A 267 23.52 10.95 -3.27
CA HIS A 267 23.24 12.34 -3.61
C HIS A 267 23.90 13.26 -2.59
N ALA A 268 24.77 14.15 -3.06
CA ALA A 268 25.43 15.16 -2.26
C ALA A 268 24.65 16.48 -2.32
N VAL A 269 24.34 17.06 -1.16
CA VAL A 269 23.57 18.29 -1.00
C VAL A 269 24.48 19.32 -0.30
N PRO A 270 24.93 20.37 -0.97
CA PRO A 270 25.63 21.47 -0.32
C PRO A 270 24.73 22.15 0.70
N LEU A 271 25.29 22.50 1.85
CA LEU A 271 24.56 23.13 2.95
C LEU A 271 24.85 24.64 2.96
N SER A 272 23.79 25.44 2.91
CA SER A 272 23.92 26.90 3.11
C SER A 272 24.26 27.23 4.57
N PRO A 273 24.82 28.42 4.85
CA PRO A 273 25.11 28.84 6.22
C PRO A 273 23.90 28.72 7.18
N ALA A 274 22.71 29.04 6.71
CA ALA A 274 21.47 28.87 7.48
C ALA A 274 21.21 27.42 7.88
N VAL A 275 21.44 26.47 6.96
CA VAL A 275 21.28 25.04 7.26
C VAL A 275 22.35 24.54 8.21
N THR A 276 23.60 24.97 8.01
CA THR A 276 24.73 24.62 8.91
C THR A 276 24.49 25.09 10.32
N ALA A 277 23.98 26.34 10.52
CA ALA A 277 23.62 26.87 11.83
C ALA A 277 22.52 26.03 12.51
N ILE A 278 21.48 25.64 11.79
CA ILE A 278 20.42 24.77 12.31
C ILE A 278 20.98 23.40 12.74
N LEU A 279 21.86 22.81 11.95
CA LEU A 279 22.48 21.53 12.27
C LEU A 279 23.44 21.63 13.48
N ALA A 280 24.17 22.74 13.60
CA ALA A 280 25.04 23.00 14.75
C ALA A 280 24.22 23.13 16.06
N ASP A 281 23.10 23.85 16.05
CA ASP A 281 22.19 23.93 17.20
C ASP A 281 21.64 22.55 17.58
N LEU A 282 21.20 21.74 16.59
CA LEU A 282 20.75 20.37 16.85
C LEU A 282 21.86 19.50 17.43
N ARG A 283 23.11 19.65 16.95
CA ARG A 283 24.26 18.86 17.41
C ARG A 283 24.61 19.15 18.83
N ALA A 284 24.58 20.44 19.24
CA ALA A 284 24.84 20.87 20.61
C ALA A 284 23.88 20.28 21.64
N HIS A 285 22.67 19.87 21.20
CA HIS A 285 21.63 19.31 22.06
C HIS A 285 21.34 17.82 21.75
N ALA A 286 22.18 17.18 20.96
CA ALA A 286 21.99 15.78 20.58
C ALA A 286 22.19 14.82 21.77
N THR A 287 21.28 13.86 21.92
CA THR A 287 21.27 12.88 23.03
C THR A 287 22.03 11.59 22.70
N GLY A 288 23.02 11.63 21.81
CA GLY A 288 23.82 10.45 21.42
C GLY A 288 23.19 9.57 20.33
N SER A 289 22.02 9.95 19.83
CA SER A 289 21.41 9.25 18.68
C SER A 289 22.26 9.40 17.41
N PRO A 290 22.41 8.35 16.58
CA PRO A 290 23.06 8.47 15.28
C PRO A 290 22.23 9.28 14.26
N TRP A 291 20.95 9.52 14.55
CA TRP A 291 20.01 10.25 13.70
C TRP A 291 19.95 11.72 14.10
N VAL A 292 19.94 12.61 13.10
CA VAL A 292 19.69 14.05 13.31
C VAL A 292 18.26 14.28 13.82
N PHE A 293 17.32 13.45 13.35
CA PHE A 293 15.92 13.49 13.75
C PHE A 293 15.51 12.14 14.33
N PRO A 294 15.82 11.87 15.62
CA PRO A 294 15.50 10.61 16.26
C PRO A 294 14.00 10.38 16.38
N SER A 295 13.61 9.12 16.52
CA SER A 295 12.22 8.73 16.78
C SER A 295 11.87 8.96 18.25
N ASP A 296 10.69 9.50 18.50
CA ASP A 296 10.12 9.64 19.85
C ASP A 296 9.73 8.29 20.50
N ARG A 297 9.73 7.20 19.74
CA ARG A 297 9.16 5.89 20.12
C ARG A 297 10.15 4.72 20.03
N GLY A 298 11.43 4.97 20.23
CA GLY A 298 12.44 3.90 20.23
C GLY A 298 13.55 4.10 19.20
N SER A 299 14.15 3.01 18.72
CA SER A 299 15.29 3.05 17.79
C SER A 299 14.86 3.49 16.39
N GLY A 300 15.67 4.35 15.77
CA GLY A 300 15.44 4.79 14.40
C GLY A 300 15.20 6.29 14.29
N HIS A 301 14.85 6.73 13.10
CA HIS A 301 14.55 8.14 12.82
C HIS A 301 13.05 8.45 12.94
N ARG A 302 12.71 9.73 13.05
CA ARG A 302 11.32 10.21 13.07
C ARG A 302 10.56 9.77 11.79
N THR A 303 9.46 9.04 11.94
CA THR A 303 8.73 8.47 10.81
C THR A 303 7.56 9.35 10.35
N SER A 304 6.93 10.09 11.24
CA SER A 304 5.74 10.88 10.95
C SER A 304 5.86 12.33 11.39
N LEU A 305 5.36 13.24 10.56
CA LEU A 305 5.17 14.67 10.88
C LEU A 305 3.69 15.06 10.87
N HIS A 306 2.78 14.09 10.83
CA HIS A 306 1.37 14.38 10.62
C HIS A 306 0.80 15.39 11.64
N ARG A 307 1.05 15.18 12.93
CA ARG A 307 0.56 16.07 14.00
C ARG A 307 1.20 17.45 13.92
N ALA A 308 2.50 17.52 13.65
CA ALA A 308 3.21 18.79 13.48
C ALA A 308 2.65 19.59 12.29
N ILE A 309 2.43 18.96 11.14
CA ILE A 309 1.82 19.61 9.98
C ILE A 309 0.42 20.15 10.31
N GLN A 310 -0.39 19.45 11.08
CA GLN A 310 -1.71 19.95 11.50
C GLN A 310 -1.58 21.20 12.40
N ARG A 311 -0.64 21.19 13.34
CA ARG A 311 -0.37 22.38 14.18
C ARG A 311 0.13 23.56 13.34
N LEU A 312 1.08 23.33 12.43
CA LEU A 312 1.63 24.36 11.55
C LEU A 312 0.56 24.95 10.63
N ARG A 313 -0.34 24.14 10.07
CA ARG A 313 -1.48 24.63 9.28
C ARG A 313 -2.39 25.54 10.09
N LYS A 314 -2.68 25.15 11.34
CA LYS A 314 -3.51 25.95 12.24
C LYS A 314 -2.81 27.26 12.62
N ALA A 315 -1.54 27.22 12.98
CA ALA A 315 -0.78 28.38 13.44
C ALA A 315 -0.48 29.39 12.32
N SER A 316 -0.14 28.91 11.12
CA SER A 316 0.16 29.77 9.98
C SER A 316 -1.08 30.28 9.22
N GLY A 317 -2.25 29.67 9.43
CA GLY A 317 -3.42 29.91 8.59
C GLY A 317 -3.31 29.34 7.17
N VAL A 318 -2.19 28.77 6.80
CA VAL A 318 -1.97 28.13 5.48
C VAL A 318 -2.42 26.67 5.53
N THR A 319 -3.65 26.40 5.11
CA THR A 319 -4.27 25.06 5.28
C THR A 319 -4.00 24.12 4.12
N ASP A 320 -3.89 24.67 2.89
CA ASP A 320 -3.74 23.89 1.65
C ASP A 320 -2.26 23.79 1.23
N TRP A 321 -1.45 23.05 1.97
CA TRP A 321 -0.09 22.75 1.60
C TRP A 321 0.37 21.38 2.11
N THR A 322 1.41 20.85 1.51
CA THR A 322 2.09 19.62 1.89
C THR A 322 3.61 19.85 1.91
N LEU A 323 4.35 18.97 2.60
CA LEU A 323 5.82 19.00 2.56
C LEU A 323 6.41 18.83 1.14
N HIS A 324 5.65 18.26 0.22
CA HIS A 324 6.07 18.17 -1.17
C HIS A 324 5.90 19.48 -1.92
N ASP A 325 4.93 20.32 -1.52
CA ASP A 325 4.75 21.66 -2.09
C ASP A 325 5.88 22.59 -1.65
N ALA A 326 6.44 22.42 -0.43
CA ALA A 326 7.66 23.11 -0.01
C ALA A 326 8.81 22.85 -1.00
N ARG A 327 9.04 21.61 -1.40
CA ARG A 327 10.06 21.26 -2.39
C ARG A 327 9.79 21.88 -3.78
N ARG A 328 8.52 21.95 -4.21
CA ARG A 328 8.15 22.63 -5.44
C ARG A 328 8.41 24.12 -5.36
N THR A 329 8.10 24.73 -4.21
CA THR A 329 8.36 26.13 -3.94
C THR A 329 9.85 26.43 -4.07
N VAL A 330 10.74 25.64 -3.47
CA VAL A 330 12.19 25.77 -3.62
C VAL A 330 12.60 25.68 -5.09
N ALA A 331 12.05 24.71 -5.84
CA ALA A 331 12.36 24.56 -7.26
C ALA A 331 11.96 25.78 -8.10
N THR A 332 10.74 26.28 -7.89
CA THR A 332 10.20 27.46 -8.60
C THR A 332 11.01 28.70 -8.23
N ALA A 333 11.24 28.93 -6.93
CA ALA A 333 11.98 30.10 -6.45
C ALA A 333 13.44 30.13 -6.94
N MET A 334 14.12 28.99 -7.03
CA MET A 334 15.44 28.93 -7.68
C MET A 334 15.36 29.31 -9.16
N GLY A 335 14.30 28.87 -9.87
CA GLY A 335 14.04 29.28 -11.25
C GLY A 335 13.85 30.80 -11.39
N ASP A 336 13.05 31.40 -10.50
CA ASP A 336 12.81 32.85 -10.46
C ASP A 336 14.08 33.65 -10.13
N LEU A 337 15.04 33.03 -9.42
CA LEU A 337 16.38 33.58 -9.17
C LEU A 337 17.34 33.39 -10.35
N GLY A 338 16.89 32.85 -11.48
CA GLY A 338 17.72 32.65 -12.68
C GLY A 338 18.63 31.41 -12.63
N VAL A 339 18.43 30.51 -11.68
CA VAL A 339 19.20 29.26 -11.60
C VAL A 339 18.86 28.36 -12.79
N ALA A 340 19.88 27.85 -13.47
CA ALA A 340 19.71 26.96 -14.61
C ALA A 340 18.88 25.73 -14.23
N ARG A 341 17.94 25.34 -15.10
CA ARG A 341 17.02 24.20 -14.88
C ARG A 341 17.77 22.92 -14.53
N GLU A 342 18.92 22.72 -15.12
CA GLU A 342 19.75 21.55 -14.86
C GLU A 342 20.31 21.52 -13.44
N THR A 343 20.81 22.66 -12.95
CA THR A 343 21.26 22.81 -11.56
C THR A 343 20.10 22.55 -10.58
N ILE A 344 18.90 23.06 -10.87
CA ILE A 344 17.69 22.78 -10.05
C ILE A 344 17.40 21.28 -10.04
N ARG A 345 17.46 20.61 -11.19
CA ARG A 345 17.25 19.16 -11.28
C ARG A 345 18.28 18.39 -10.45
N ARG A 346 19.54 18.81 -10.47
CA ARG A 346 20.62 18.22 -9.67
C ARG A 346 20.37 18.44 -8.17
N VAL A 347 20.09 19.65 -7.73
CA VAL A 347 19.75 19.97 -6.32
C VAL A 347 18.63 19.06 -5.85
N LEU A 348 17.60 18.86 -6.67
CA LEU A 348 16.43 18.04 -6.32
C LEU A 348 16.64 16.54 -6.58
N ASN A 349 17.83 16.08 -6.98
CA ASN A 349 18.06 14.65 -7.27
C ASN A 349 17.00 14.07 -8.23
N HIS A 350 16.71 14.80 -9.33
CA HIS A 350 15.91 14.29 -10.42
C HIS A 350 16.81 13.47 -11.35
N GLN A 351 16.38 12.27 -11.75
CA GLN A 351 17.20 11.39 -12.59
C GLN A 351 17.57 12.06 -13.90
N GLU A 352 18.86 12.09 -14.19
CA GLU A 352 19.42 12.31 -15.52
C GLU A 352 19.58 10.95 -16.21
N ARG A 353 19.17 10.88 -17.47
CA ARG A 353 19.42 9.72 -18.33
C ARG A 353 20.82 9.74 -18.97
N ASP A 354 21.65 10.72 -18.59
CA ASP A 354 22.90 10.98 -19.28
C ASP A 354 24.07 10.22 -18.64
N VAL A 355 24.85 9.57 -19.48
CA VAL A 355 25.97 8.67 -19.10
C VAL A 355 27.25 9.48 -18.78
N THR A 356 27.29 10.77 -19.09
CA THR A 356 28.48 11.64 -19.00
C THR A 356 28.66 12.28 -17.61
N ALA A 357 27.80 12.03 -16.66
CA ALA A 357 27.72 12.72 -15.35
C ALA A 357 28.89 12.44 -14.38
N THR A 358 29.87 11.62 -14.74
CA THR A 358 30.92 11.20 -13.78
C THR A 358 32.10 12.20 -13.71
N TYR A 359 32.35 12.98 -14.71
CA TYR A 359 33.56 13.83 -14.84
C TYR A 359 33.46 15.27 -14.28
N GLU A 360 32.26 15.75 -13.92
CA GLU A 360 32.07 17.16 -13.52
C GLU A 360 31.51 17.37 -12.08
N ARG A 361 31.77 16.43 -11.17
CA ARG A 361 31.21 16.49 -9.81
C ARG A 361 31.54 17.80 -9.04
N SER A 362 32.78 18.29 -9.11
CA SER A 362 33.19 19.50 -8.37
C SER A 362 32.52 20.77 -8.90
N LYS A 363 32.37 20.90 -10.22
CA LYS A 363 31.69 22.04 -10.86
C LYS A 363 30.20 22.04 -10.46
N HIS A 364 29.53 20.89 -10.55
CA HIS A 364 28.12 20.75 -10.22
C HIS A 364 27.85 21.05 -8.74
N LEU A 365 28.71 20.62 -7.81
CA LEU A 365 28.57 20.94 -6.39
C LEU A 365 28.68 22.45 -6.14
N ARG A 366 29.57 23.14 -6.84
CA ARG A 366 29.69 24.59 -6.75
C ARG A 366 28.42 25.31 -7.21
N GLU A 367 27.90 24.95 -8.38
CA GLU A 367 26.65 25.50 -8.92
C GLU A 367 25.46 25.23 -7.99
N MET A 368 25.34 24.01 -7.44
CA MET A 368 24.30 23.65 -6.47
C MET A 368 24.44 24.46 -5.18
N ARG A 369 25.65 24.68 -4.68
CA ARG A 369 25.93 25.51 -3.50
C ARG A 369 25.45 26.93 -3.72
N GLN A 370 25.85 27.54 -4.83
CA GLN A 370 25.44 28.91 -5.19
C GLN A 370 23.90 29.02 -5.27
N ALA A 371 23.24 28.06 -5.90
CA ALA A 371 21.79 28.04 -5.99
C ALA A 371 21.09 27.94 -4.63
N LEU A 372 21.54 27.04 -3.75
CA LEU A 372 20.98 26.86 -2.41
C LEU A 372 21.26 28.06 -1.50
N GLU A 373 22.42 28.68 -1.60
CA GLU A 373 22.74 29.90 -0.85
C GLU A 373 21.92 31.11 -1.34
N ALA A 374 21.74 31.26 -2.65
CA ALA A 374 20.88 32.29 -3.21
C ALA A 374 19.43 32.15 -2.74
N TRP A 375 18.93 30.92 -2.74
CA TRP A 375 17.61 30.62 -2.21
C TRP A 375 17.51 30.87 -0.70
N ALA A 376 18.49 30.44 0.09
CA ALA A 376 18.51 30.66 1.54
C ALA A 376 18.47 32.18 1.87
N ARG A 377 19.27 33.00 1.19
CA ARG A 377 19.23 34.48 1.35
C ARG A 377 17.84 35.05 0.96
N LYS A 378 17.23 34.55 -0.12
CA LYS A 378 15.86 34.97 -0.51
C LYS A 378 14.84 34.61 0.56
N LEU A 379 14.90 33.39 1.10
CA LEU A 379 13.99 32.96 2.15
C LEU A 379 14.19 33.78 3.43
N GLU A 380 15.42 34.07 3.81
CA GLU A 380 15.74 34.93 4.95
C GLU A 380 15.17 36.36 4.77
N SER A 381 15.30 36.94 3.60
CA SER A 381 14.68 38.21 3.22
C SER A 381 13.17 38.19 3.35
N ILE A 382 12.51 37.11 2.90
CA ILE A 382 11.05 36.93 3.01
C ILE A 382 10.64 36.90 4.50
N VAL A 383 11.36 36.14 5.30
CA VAL A 383 11.05 35.91 6.72
C VAL A 383 11.32 37.20 7.55
N SER A 384 12.47 37.82 7.35
CA SER A 384 12.83 39.05 8.09
C SER A 384 12.06 40.30 7.63
N GLY A 385 11.50 40.27 6.43
CA GLY A 385 10.89 41.44 5.78
C GLY A 385 11.90 42.46 5.28
N GLN A 386 13.21 42.15 5.31
CA GLN A 386 14.27 43.03 4.82
C GLN A 386 14.52 42.78 3.34
N ALA A 387 14.61 43.85 2.55
CA ALA A 387 14.92 43.71 1.13
C ALA A 387 16.34 43.14 0.95
N LEU A 388 16.47 42.22 -0.01
CA LEU A 388 17.82 41.77 -0.41
C LEU A 388 18.62 42.96 -0.93
N PRO A 389 19.92 43.10 -0.53
CA PRO A 389 20.79 44.07 -1.17
C PRO A 389 20.77 43.80 -2.70
N LYS A 390 20.56 44.87 -3.51
CA LYS A 390 20.61 44.79 -4.94
C LYS A 390 21.93 44.16 -5.39
N VAL A 391 21.91 42.95 -5.87
CA VAL A 391 23.07 42.35 -6.53
C VAL A 391 23.25 43.09 -7.84
N VAL A 392 24.23 43.95 -7.89
CA VAL A 392 24.67 44.58 -9.16
C VAL A 392 25.34 43.46 -9.99
N PRO A 393 24.82 43.11 -11.18
CA PRO A 393 25.49 42.15 -12.00
C PRO A 393 26.88 42.68 -12.34
N ILE A 394 27.92 41.90 -12.01
CA ILE A 394 29.28 42.17 -12.46
C ILE A 394 29.24 42.10 -14.00
N ARG A 395 29.29 43.23 -14.67
CA ARG A 395 29.49 43.24 -16.14
C ARG A 395 30.82 42.55 -16.38
N SER A 396 30.79 41.41 -17.05
CA SER A 396 31.99 40.83 -17.65
C SER A 396 32.63 41.86 -18.59
N ALA A 397 33.85 42.24 -18.26
CA ALA A 397 34.72 43.02 -19.15
C ALA A 397 35.18 42.17 -20.32
#